data_85dac2d55f0606c2412507fda7b06f69
#
_entry.id   85dac2d55f0606c2412507fda7b06f69
#
_cell.length_a   1.000
_cell.length_b   1.000
_cell.length_c   1.000
_cell.angle_alpha   90.00
_cell.angle_beta   90.00
_cell.angle_gamma   90.00
#
_symmetry.space_group_name_H-M   'P 1'
#
loop_
_entity.id
_entity.type
_entity.pdbx_description
1 polymer ?
#
loop_
_entity_poly.entity_id
_entity_poly.type
_entity_poly.pdbx_seq_one_letter_code
_entity_poly.pdbx_strand_id
1 'polypeptide(L)'
;PEISFTANFGFKQPSAAPEWSDYVTSMKQYNRAQANDGNWGAMVPESTITAWENAYATGNYGPYNDVFPEVDWWKELVKNVGYEQAYNLNVRGGTKKMSYFVSLGYLHDGDIFNTTKQEDFDPSFSYRRYNWRSNFDFNITSTTKLSFNVAGKMGYQNQPSYYENVDSPDERFFKTFFTAPSNEFPIKYSNGIWGDGLSSDQNIACLMNEGGSRNIKQHQGFYDVILNQKLDFITKGLSLKASLSYTTSSSWTTQIMPGKILGKDDLVAQRTHIRINRVYDYANPIYNADGTITYNYTEKRYPDENAPGDLPVGGVYDGFKAYGRKLYYELALNYSRQFGDHDVSALFVFNRKMNESTNTANSGVMNFPAYEEDWVGRVTYNFKERYLAEFNGAYTGSEKFA
;
A
#
# COMPACT_ATOMS: atom_id res chain seq x y z
N PRO A 1 -30.75 1.07 24.48
CA PRO A 1 -29.55 1.00 23.70
C PRO A 1 -28.73 -0.23 24.10
N GLU A 2 -28.06 -0.83 23.10
CA GLU A 2 -27.11 -1.90 23.28
C GLU A 2 -25.76 -1.39 22.82
N ILE A 3 -24.73 -1.65 23.61
CA ILE A 3 -23.37 -1.23 23.35
C ILE A 3 -22.49 -2.49 23.32
N SER A 4 -21.71 -2.67 22.27
CA SER A 4 -20.71 -3.72 22.19
C SER A 4 -19.35 -3.14 21.87
N PHE A 5 -18.33 -3.64 22.56
CA PHE A 5 -16.94 -3.30 22.32
C PHE A 5 -16.16 -4.59 22.08
N THR A 6 -15.34 -4.60 21.04
CA THR A 6 -14.47 -5.72 20.70
C THR A 6 -13.05 -5.20 20.52
N ALA A 7 -12.10 -5.86 21.17
CA ALA A 7 -10.67 -5.60 21.00
C ALA A 7 -9.99 -6.90 20.54
N ASN A 8 -9.25 -6.83 19.46
CA ASN A 8 -8.46 -7.94 18.93
C ASN A 8 -6.98 -7.54 18.90
N PHE A 9 -6.14 -8.43 19.36
CA PHE A 9 -4.70 -8.31 19.29
C PHE A 9 -4.16 -9.48 18.50
N GLY A 10 -3.45 -9.19 17.43
CA GLY A 10 -2.85 -10.18 16.55
C GLY A 10 -1.33 -10.14 16.64
N PHE A 11 -0.71 -11.31 16.51
CA PHE A 11 0.72 -11.47 16.31
C PHE A 11 0.95 -11.99 14.90
N LYS A 12 1.87 -11.37 14.19
CA LYS A 12 2.27 -11.78 12.85
C LYS A 12 3.66 -12.36 12.90
N GLN A 13 3.84 -13.53 12.33
CA GLN A 13 5.15 -14.15 12.19
C GLN A 13 5.33 -14.54 10.72
N PRO A 14 6.54 -14.36 10.16
CA PRO A 14 6.85 -14.91 8.85
C PRO A 14 6.63 -16.43 8.85
N SER A 15 5.93 -16.94 7.85
CA SER A 15 5.65 -18.37 7.71
C SER A 15 6.81 -19.13 7.07
N ALA A 16 7.71 -18.43 6.39
CA ALA A 16 8.90 -18.98 5.75
C ALA A 16 9.97 -17.90 5.73
N ALA A 17 11.22 -18.29 5.82
CA ALA A 17 12.39 -17.44 5.65
C ALA A 17 13.24 -18.02 4.50
N PRO A 18 13.86 -17.19 3.64
CA PRO A 18 14.84 -17.66 2.69
C PRO A 18 16.11 -18.11 3.45
N GLU A 19 16.78 -19.10 2.92
CA GLU A 19 18.07 -19.57 3.42
C GLU A 19 19.14 -19.25 2.36
N TRP A 20 20.21 -18.60 2.78
CA TRP A 20 21.36 -18.33 1.94
C TRP A 20 22.45 -19.36 2.19
N SER A 21 23.09 -19.81 1.12
CA SER A 21 24.31 -20.62 1.24
C SER A 21 25.44 -19.77 1.79
N ASP A 22 26.32 -20.38 2.59
CA ASP A 22 27.58 -19.72 2.97
C ASP A 22 28.44 -19.42 1.72
N TYR A 23 29.40 -18.50 1.89
CA TYR A 23 30.22 -18.03 0.78
C TYR A 23 31.03 -19.15 0.14
N VAL A 24 31.67 -19.98 0.94
CA VAL A 24 32.54 -21.08 0.45
C VAL A 24 31.76 -22.06 -0.39
N THR A 25 30.58 -22.49 0.11
CA THR A 25 29.68 -23.38 -0.63
C THR A 25 29.23 -22.72 -1.95
N SER A 26 28.84 -21.46 -1.90
CA SER A 26 28.39 -20.72 -3.09
C SER A 26 29.50 -20.62 -4.14
N MET A 27 30.73 -20.27 -3.73
CA MET A 27 31.84 -20.11 -4.64
C MET A 27 32.36 -21.42 -5.22
N LYS A 28 32.32 -22.50 -4.45
CA LYS A 28 32.66 -23.84 -4.97
C LYS A 28 31.61 -24.30 -6.01
N GLN A 29 30.34 -24.02 -5.79
CA GLN A 29 29.28 -24.30 -6.78
C GLN A 29 29.44 -23.43 -8.02
N TYR A 30 29.69 -22.14 -7.84
CA TYR A 30 29.99 -21.22 -8.94
C TYR A 30 31.16 -21.69 -9.78
N ASN A 31 32.32 -22.04 -9.15
CA ASN A 31 33.49 -22.56 -9.82
C ASN A 31 33.18 -23.85 -10.60
N ARG A 32 32.38 -24.75 -10.03
CA ARG A 32 31.90 -25.94 -10.73
C ARG A 32 31.06 -25.61 -11.98
N ALA A 33 30.17 -24.62 -11.88
CA ALA A 33 29.41 -24.15 -13.04
C ALA A 33 30.32 -23.56 -14.12
N GLN A 34 31.24 -22.66 -13.75
CA GLN A 34 32.23 -22.07 -14.69
C GLN A 34 33.09 -23.12 -15.36
N ALA A 35 33.54 -24.13 -14.61
CA ALA A 35 34.33 -25.25 -15.18
C ALA A 35 33.53 -26.06 -16.19
N ASN A 36 32.25 -26.32 -15.92
CA ASN A 36 31.36 -27.02 -16.86
C ASN A 36 31.18 -26.25 -18.17
N ASP A 37 31.15 -24.91 -18.10
CA ASP A 37 31.00 -24.04 -19.26
C ASP A 37 32.35 -23.72 -19.95
N GLY A 38 33.46 -24.24 -19.43
CA GLY A 38 34.81 -24.00 -19.94
C GLY A 38 35.37 -22.60 -19.64
N ASN A 39 34.75 -21.85 -18.75
CA ASN A 39 35.10 -20.47 -18.39
C ASN A 39 36.11 -20.42 -17.24
N TRP A 40 37.26 -21.10 -17.39
CA TRP A 40 38.26 -21.22 -16.34
C TRP A 40 38.78 -19.88 -15.77
N GLY A 41 38.83 -18.84 -16.61
CA GLY A 41 39.28 -17.50 -16.21
C GLY A 41 38.27 -16.73 -15.34
N ALA A 42 37.02 -17.20 -15.24
CA ALA A 42 35.96 -16.60 -14.42
C ALA A 42 35.85 -17.27 -13.05
N MET A 43 36.64 -18.30 -12.77
CA MET A 43 36.60 -19.00 -11.49
C MET A 43 37.15 -18.13 -10.36
N VAL A 44 36.54 -18.22 -9.19
CA VAL A 44 37.09 -17.63 -7.96
C VAL A 44 38.38 -18.35 -7.59
N PRO A 45 39.48 -17.62 -7.33
CA PRO A 45 40.78 -18.21 -6.96
C PRO A 45 40.67 -19.06 -5.69
N GLU A 46 41.42 -20.17 -5.66
CA GLU A 46 41.50 -21.04 -4.48
C GLU A 46 42.01 -20.29 -3.24
N SER A 47 42.90 -19.32 -3.39
CA SER A 47 43.38 -18.45 -2.31
C SER A 47 42.22 -17.71 -1.62
N THR A 48 41.24 -17.21 -2.39
CA THR A 48 40.07 -16.56 -1.86
C THR A 48 39.21 -17.54 -1.06
N ILE A 49 38.97 -18.74 -1.59
CA ILE A 49 38.18 -19.77 -0.91
C ILE A 49 38.85 -20.17 0.39
N THR A 50 40.18 -20.41 0.35
CA THR A 50 40.96 -20.76 1.55
C THR A 50 40.94 -19.64 2.61
N ALA A 51 41.02 -18.36 2.19
CA ALA A 51 40.93 -17.24 3.11
C ALA A 51 39.61 -17.23 3.88
N TRP A 52 38.50 -17.48 3.18
CA TRP A 52 37.15 -17.58 3.78
C TRP A 52 36.97 -18.82 4.67
N GLU A 53 37.51 -19.98 4.27
CA GLU A 53 37.52 -21.18 5.13
C GLU A 53 38.26 -20.92 6.44
N ASN A 54 39.38 -20.21 6.41
CA ASN A 54 40.11 -19.80 7.61
C ASN A 54 39.32 -18.79 8.45
N ALA A 55 38.62 -17.86 7.80
CA ALA A 55 37.75 -16.91 8.51
C ALA A 55 36.61 -17.65 9.25
N TYR A 56 35.99 -18.63 8.65
CA TYR A 56 34.96 -19.47 9.30
C TYR A 56 35.57 -20.29 10.44
N ALA A 57 36.72 -20.92 10.23
CA ALA A 57 37.39 -21.73 11.27
C ALA A 57 37.78 -20.91 12.49
N THR A 58 38.07 -19.62 12.33
CA THR A 58 38.45 -18.69 13.41
C THR A 58 37.28 -17.85 13.95
N GLY A 59 36.08 -17.93 13.34
CA GLY A 59 34.95 -17.09 13.68
C GLY A 59 35.08 -15.61 13.28
N ASN A 60 36.02 -15.29 12.39
CA ASN A 60 36.29 -13.93 11.93
C ASN A 60 35.48 -13.60 10.65
N TYR A 61 34.18 -13.64 10.77
CA TYR A 61 33.22 -13.30 9.67
C TYR A 61 31.93 -12.74 10.26
N GLY A 62 31.07 -12.17 9.43
CA GLY A 62 29.74 -11.76 9.86
C GLY A 62 29.25 -10.46 9.23
N PRO A 63 28.04 -10.00 9.61
CA PRO A 63 27.34 -8.92 8.90
C PRO A 63 28.02 -7.54 8.98
N TYR A 64 28.96 -7.36 9.91
CA TYR A 64 29.73 -6.13 10.11
C TYR A 64 31.24 -6.36 9.96
N ASN A 65 31.65 -7.49 9.43
CA ASN A 65 33.07 -7.76 9.20
C ASN A 65 33.51 -7.10 7.89
N ASP A 66 34.53 -6.25 7.96
CA ASP A 66 34.99 -5.49 6.81
C ASP A 66 35.53 -6.39 5.70
N VAL A 67 36.24 -7.46 6.06
CA VAL A 67 37.00 -8.31 5.13
C VAL A 67 36.20 -9.55 4.72
N PHE A 68 35.52 -10.16 5.66
CA PHE A 68 34.73 -11.38 5.46
C PHE A 68 33.23 -11.13 5.83
N PRO A 69 32.55 -10.28 5.07
CA PRO A 69 31.16 -9.97 5.32
C PRO A 69 30.27 -11.18 5.01
N GLU A 70 29.40 -11.54 5.91
CA GLU A 70 28.35 -12.52 5.68
C GLU A 70 27.07 -12.05 6.32
N VAL A 71 26.10 -11.67 5.49
CA VAL A 71 24.87 -11.02 5.90
C VAL A 71 23.68 -11.94 5.61
N ASP A 72 23.04 -12.38 6.65
CA ASP A 72 21.70 -12.94 6.56
C ASP A 72 20.69 -11.78 6.58
N TRP A 73 20.35 -11.29 5.40
CA TRP A 73 19.43 -10.14 5.23
C TRP A 73 18.08 -10.36 5.90
N TRP A 74 17.58 -11.59 5.92
CA TRP A 74 16.31 -11.89 6.57
C TRP A 74 16.41 -11.70 8.09
N LYS A 75 17.39 -12.31 8.71
CA LYS A 75 17.63 -12.24 10.15
C LYS A 75 17.90 -10.82 10.62
N GLU A 76 18.61 -10.04 9.82
CA GLU A 76 18.97 -8.66 10.17
C GLU A 76 17.80 -7.70 10.01
N LEU A 77 16.96 -7.91 8.99
CA LEU A 77 15.95 -6.94 8.60
C LEU A 77 14.52 -7.32 8.97
N VAL A 78 14.25 -8.57 9.32
CA VAL A 78 12.90 -9.04 9.64
C VAL A 78 12.78 -9.39 11.12
N LYS A 79 11.78 -8.79 11.76
CA LYS A 79 11.41 -9.12 13.14
C LYS A 79 10.73 -10.47 13.20
N ASN A 80 10.99 -11.23 14.24
CA ASN A 80 10.30 -12.50 14.47
C ASN A 80 8.80 -12.33 14.72
N VAL A 81 8.39 -11.16 15.22
CA VAL A 81 6.99 -10.88 15.58
C VAL A 81 6.63 -9.44 15.22
N GLY A 82 5.56 -9.27 14.48
CA GLY A 82 4.84 -8.02 14.30
C GLY A 82 3.53 -8.04 15.07
N TYR A 83 2.92 -6.87 15.25
CA TYR A 83 1.70 -6.70 16.04
C TYR A 83 0.59 -6.06 15.21
N GLU A 84 -0.63 -6.55 15.42
CA GLU A 84 -1.85 -5.95 14.90
C GLU A 84 -2.81 -5.66 16.04
N GLN A 85 -3.51 -4.55 15.99
CA GLN A 85 -4.52 -4.16 16.96
C GLN A 85 -5.76 -3.69 16.23
N ALA A 86 -6.93 -4.22 16.60
CA ALA A 86 -8.20 -3.79 16.07
C ALA A 86 -9.23 -3.57 17.19
N TYR A 87 -9.87 -2.43 17.16
CA TYR A 87 -10.91 -2.05 18.11
C TYR A 87 -12.20 -1.70 17.37
N ASN A 88 -13.31 -2.22 17.86
CA ASN A 88 -14.63 -1.89 17.31
C ASN A 88 -15.60 -1.57 18.45
N LEU A 89 -16.25 -0.41 18.34
CA LEU A 89 -17.31 0.02 19.22
C LEU A 89 -18.59 0.13 18.41
N ASN A 90 -19.65 -0.57 18.84
CA ASN A 90 -20.97 -0.50 18.21
C ASN A 90 -21.99 -0.08 19.25
N VAL A 91 -22.88 0.81 18.83
CA VAL A 91 -24.01 1.27 19.60
C VAL A 91 -25.26 1.17 18.76
N ARG A 92 -26.26 0.46 19.23
CA ARG A 92 -27.56 0.38 18.57
C ARG A 92 -28.71 0.61 19.54
N GLY A 93 -29.78 1.14 19.03
CA GLY A 93 -30.98 1.38 19.83
C GLY A 93 -32.11 1.95 19.00
N GLY A 94 -33.21 2.23 19.65
CA GLY A 94 -34.33 2.84 18.97
C GLY A 94 -35.56 2.91 19.82
N THR A 95 -36.56 3.57 19.24
CA THR A 95 -37.92 3.69 19.70
C THR A 95 -38.85 3.35 18.53
N LYS A 96 -40.18 3.42 18.73
CA LYS A 96 -41.13 3.29 17.61
C LYS A 96 -40.95 4.37 16.52
N LYS A 97 -40.36 5.53 16.87
CA LYS A 97 -40.20 6.67 15.95
C LYS A 97 -38.81 6.72 15.30
N MET A 98 -37.79 6.14 15.94
CA MET A 98 -36.43 6.20 15.46
C MET A 98 -35.67 4.93 15.81
N SER A 99 -34.85 4.42 14.89
CA SER A 99 -33.80 3.45 15.17
C SER A 99 -32.45 3.96 14.70
N TYR A 100 -31.40 3.54 15.39
CA TYR A 100 -30.07 3.94 15.05
C TYR A 100 -29.07 2.82 15.29
N PHE A 101 -28.03 2.85 14.47
CA PHE A 101 -26.82 2.06 14.61
C PHE A 101 -25.61 2.97 14.34
N VAL A 102 -24.64 2.96 15.25
CA VAL A 102 -23.36 3.66 15.11
C VAL A 102 -22.25 2.68 15.37
N SER A 103 -21.27 2.67 14.50
CA SER A 103 -20.05 1.85 14.60
C SER A 103 -18.82 2.69 14.38
N LEU A 104 -17.82 2.52 15.26
CA LEU A 104 -16.49 3.10 15.14
C LEU A 104 -15.48 1.97 15.19
N GLY A 105 -14.55 1.98 14.25
CA GLY A 105 -13.48 0.99 14.17
C GLY A 105 -12.11 1.64 14.03
N TYR A 106 -11.13 1.04 14.63
CA TYR A 106 -9.72 1.38 14.51
C TYR A 106 -8.92 0.12 14.24
N LEU A 107 -8.00 0.19 13.29
CA LEU A 107 -7.02 -0.83 12.98
C LEU A 107 -5.63 -0.19 12.98
N HIS A 108 -4.70 -0.82 13.65
CA HIS A 108 -3.27 -0.57 13.51
C HIS A 108 -2.58 -1.86 13.14
N ASP A 109 -1.95 -1.87 11.99
CA ASP A 109 -1.12 -2.94 11.47
C ASP A 109 0.34 -2.48 11.52
N GLY A 110 1.13 -3.06 12.40
CA GLY A 110 2.51 -2.71 12.64
C GLY A 110 3.48 -3.43 11.71
N ASP A 111 4.72 -3.02 11.82
CA ASP A 111 5.84 -3.44 10.99
C ASP A 111 6.45 -4.77 11.45
N ILE A 112 6.87 -5.58 10.48
CA ILE A 112 7.71 -6.76 10.69
C ILE A 112 9.18 -6.51 10.31
N PHE A 113 9.53 -5.31 9.83
CA PHE A 113 10.91 -4.97 9.46
C PHE A 113 11.63 -4.18 10.55
N ASN A 114 12.94 -4.40 10.66
CA ASN A 114 13.83 -3.65 11.54
C ASN A 114 14.22 -2.34 10.86
N THR A 115 13.43 -1.29 11.07
CA THR A 115 13.72 0.05 10.59
C THR A 115 14.11 0.96 11.74
N THR A 116 14.95 1.95 11.47
CA THR A 116 15.37 2.98 12.42
C THR A 116 14.81 4.31 11.97
N LYS A 117 14.03 4.95 12.87
CA LYS A 117 13.53 6.29 12.62
C LYS A 117 14.69 7.27 12.48
N GLN A 118 14.66 8.06 11.42
CA GLN A 118 15.59 9.14 11.15
C GLN A 118 15.08 10.45 11.79
N GLU A 119 15.91 11.48 11.78
CA GLU A 119 15.54 12.78 12.36
C GLU A 119 14.34 13.41 11.63
N ASP A 120 14.30 13.35 10.30
CA ASP A 120 13.29 14.03 9.49
C ASP A 120 12.18 13.11 9.00
N PHE A 121 12.33 11.80 9.06
CA PHE A 121 11.36 10.85 8.57
C PHE A 121 11.40 9.52 9.33
N ASP A 122 10.31 8.76 9.20
CA ASP A 122 10.18 7.41 9.73
C ASP A 122 9.99 6.44 8.57
N PRO A 123 10.96 5.56 8.27
CA PRO A 123 10.86 4.61 7.18
C PRO A 123 10.08 3.35 7.53
N SER A 124 9.50 3.23 8.72
CA SER A 124 8.77 2.03 9.14
C SER A 124 7.57 1.73 8.24
N PHE A 125 7.27 0.45 8.07
CA PHE A 125 6.03 0.03 7.45
C PHE A 125 4.92 0.04 8.50
N SER A 126 3.87 0.79 8.29
CA SER A 126 2.71 0.78 9.16
C SER A 126 1.44 1.17 8.42
N TYR A 127 0.34 0.58 8.83
CA TYR A 127 -0.97 0.94 8.35
C TYR A 127 -1.91 1.23 9.52
N ARG A 128 -2.59 2.37 9.48
CA ARG A 128 -3.63 2.75 10.42
C ARG A 128 -4.90 3.07 9.67
N ARG A 129 -6.02 2.56 10.17
CA ARG A 129 -7.33 2.81 9.57
C ARG A 129 -8.35 3.14 10.65
N TYR A 130 -9.06 4.21 10.41
CA TYR A 130 -10.28 4.58 11.13
C TYR A 130 -11.46 4.36 10.21
N ASN A 131 -12.49 3.73 10.69
CA ASN A 131 -13.74 3.56 9.96
C ASN A 131 -14.91 3.90 10.87
N TRP A 132 -15.93 4.49 10.27
CA TRP A 132 -17.19 4.81 10.96
C TRP A 132 -18.36 4.46 10.08
N ARG A 133 -19.46 4.14 10.72
CA ARG A 133 -20.75 3.93 10.09
C ARG A 133 -21.85 4.37 11.03
N SER A 134 -22.82 5.11 10.52
CA SER A 134 -24.00 5.54 11.26
C SER A 134 -25.21 5.38 10.36
N ASN A 135 -26.22 4.67 10.84
CA ASN A 135 -27.49 4.49 10.16
C ASN A 135 -28.58 4.99 11.10
N PHE A 136 -29.44 5.86 10.59
CA PHE A 136 -30.59 6.41 11.30
C PHE A 136 -31.82 6.20 10.46
N ASP A 137 -32.85 5.61 11.05
CA ASP A 137 -34.18 5.45 10.47
C ASP A 137 -35.20 6.22 11.30
N PHE A 138 -35.92 7.14 10.66
CA PHE A 138 -36.92 7.97 11.28
C PHE A 138 -38.30 7.64 10.69
N ASN A 139 -39.20 7.15 11.50
CA ASN A 139 -40.62 7.05 11.15
C ASN A 139 -41.27 8.40 11.44
N ILE A 140 -41.23 9.33 10.48
CA ILE A 140 -41.75 10.70 10.61
C ILE A 140 -43.25 10.67 10.85
N THR A 141 -43.95 9.85 10.04
CA THR A 141 -45.39 9.55 10.18
C THR A 141 -45.61 8.04 9.99
N SER A 142 -46.83 7.57 10.07
CA SER A 142 -47.20 6.18 9.74
C SER A 142 -46.98 5.84 8.25
N THR A 143 -46.85 6.86 7.40
CA THR A 143 -46.70 6.74 5.94
C THR A 143 -45.37 7.22 5.42
N THR A 144 -44.55 7.90 6.26
CA THR A 144 -43.30 8.55 5.86
C THR A 144 -42.14 8.00 6.68
N LYS A 145 -41.16 7.39 6.01
CA LYS A 145 -39.93 6.95 6.61
C LYS A 145 -38.74 7.67 5.92
N LEU A 146 -37.87 8.26 6.73
CA LEU A 146 -36.59 8.87 6.29
C LEU A 146 -35.43 8.04 6.85
N SER A 147 -34.56 7.59 5.99
CA SER A 147 -33.32 6.92 6.38
C SER A 147 -32.10 7.79 6.01
N PHE A 148 -31.16 7.87 6.93
CA PHE A 148 -29.94 8.62 6.77
C PHE A 148 -28.76 7.70 7.12
N ASN A 149 -27.90 7.43 6.14
CA ASN A 149 -26.73 6.58 6.30
C ASN A 149 -25.47 7.38 6.01
N VAL A 150 -24.51 7.30 6.91
CA VAL A 150 -23.19 7.88 6.76
C VAL A 150 -22.17 6.82 7.08
N ALA A 151 -21.23 6.60 6.18
CA ALA A 151 -20.10 5.72 6.42
C ALA A 151 -18.82 6.32 5.85
N GLY A 152 -17.69 5.90 6.37
CA GLY A 152 -16.42 6.31 5.81
C GLY A 152 -15.23 5.58 6.41
N LYS A 153 -14.09 5.80 5.79
CA LYS A 153 -12.80 5.34 6.28
C LYS A 153 -11.71 6.36 6.00
N MET A 154 -10.73 6.40 6.89
CA MET A 154 -9.47 7.12 6.74
C MET A 154 -8.34 6.11 6.94
N GLY A 155 -7.49 5.95 5.94
CA GLY A 155 -6.31 5.10 5.95
C GLY A 155 -5.04 5.94 5.92
N TYR A 156 -4.05 5.52 6.70
CA TYR A 156 -2.72 6.10 6.75
C TYR A 156 -1.72 4.97 6.59
N GLN A 157 -1.02 4.94 5.48
CA GLN A 157 0.05 3.98 5.21
C GLN A 157 1.37 4.70 5.22
N ASN A 158 2.34 4.16 5.92
CA ASN A 158 3.73 4.60 5.90
C ASN A 158 4.61 3.45 5.44
N GLN A 159 5.63 3.76 4.66
CA GLN A 159 6.60 2.78 4.16
C GLN A 159 7.91 3.47 3.76
N PRO A 160 9.03 2.74 3.64
CA PRO A 160 10.25 3.27 3.08
C PRO A 160 10.02 3.81 1.67
N SER A 161 10.79 4.81 1.30
CA SER A 161 10.80 5.35 -0.05
C SER A 161 12.10 4.97 -0.76
N TYR A 162 12.00 4.66 -2.06
CA TYR A 162 13.15 4.49 -2.92
C TYR A 162 13.37 5.70 -3.79
N TYR A 163 14.63 5.97 -4.15
CA TYR A 163 15.06 7.17 -4.87
C TYR A 163 14.47 7.37 -6.24
N GLU A 164 14.00 6.34 -6.88
CA GLU A 164 13.60 6.42 -8.28
C GLU A 164 12.07 6.49 -8.40
N ASN A 165 11.63 7.23 -9.42
CA ASN A 165 10.27 7.16 -9.95
C ASN A 165 10.04 5.79 -10.59
N VAL A 166 9.86 4.76 -9.78
CA VAL A 166 9.46 3.44 -10.26
C VAL A 166 7.96 3.27 -10.07
N ASP A 167 7.31 2.69 -11.05
CA ASP A 167 5.87 2.46 -11.01
C ASP A 167 5.45 1.51 -9.88
N SER A 168 6.38 0.70 -9.36
CA SER A 168 6.16 -0.26 -8.29
C SER A 168 7.31 -0.26 -7.27
N PRO A 169 7.36 0.73 -6.33
CA PRO A 169 8.41 0.78 -5.31
C PRO A 169 8.46 -0.48 -4.44
N ASP A 170 7.30 -1.08 -4.17
CA ASP A 170 7.22 -2.29 -3.34
C ASP A 170 7.83 -3.50 -4.05
N GLU A 171 7.60 -3.65 -5.36
CA GLU A 171 8.22 -4.71 -6.17
C GLU A 171 9.73 -4.61 -6.17
N ARG A 172 10.26 -3.41 -6.35
CA ARG A 172 11.71 -3.18 -6.31
C ARG A 172 12.29 -3.50 -4.94
N PHE A 173 11.63 -3.11 -3.86
CA PHE A 173 12.05 -3.44 -2.51
C PHE A 173 12.22 -4.94 -2.34
N PHE A 174 11.17 -5.71 -2.61
CA PHE A 174 11.22 -7.16 -2.45
C PHE A 174 12.23 -7.82 -3.40
N LYS A 175 12.32 -7.34 -4.64
CA LYS A 175 13.35 -7.83 -5.57
C LYS A 175 14.74 -7.63 -4.99
N THR A 176 15.09 -6.41 -4.54
CA THR A 176 16.41 -6.14 -3.95
C THR A 176 16.64 -6.97 -2.69
N PHE A 177 15.61 -7.10 -1.84
CA PHE A 177 15.68 -7.89 -0.62
C PHE A 177 16.05 -9.36 -0.87
N PHE A 178 15.50 -9.97 -1.92
CA PHE A 178 15.76 -11.37 -2.25
C PHE A 178 17.00 -11.57 -3.16
N THR A 179 17.53 -10.50 -3.75
CA THR A 179 18.68 -10.57 -4.65
C THR A 179 19.95 -9.93 -4.08
N ALA A 180 19.86 -9.29 -2.91
CA ALA A 180 21.02 -8.69 -2.27
C ALA A 180 22.07 -9.78 -1.94
N PRO A 181 23.33 -9.58 -2.35
CA PRO A 181 24.38 -10.56 -2.07
C PRO A 181 24.65 -10.62 -0.56
N SER A 182 24.81 -11.83 -0.05
CA SER A 182 25.08 -12.07 1.39
C SER A 182 26.52 -11.86 1.80
N ASN A 183 27.45 -11.81 0.85
CA ASN A 183 28.90 -11.95 1.11
C ASN A 183 29.78 -11.04 0.27
N GLU A 184 29.23 -10.03 -0.38
CA GLU A 184 29.98 -9.08 -1.18
C GLU A 184 30.43 -7.85 -0.36
N PHE A 185 29.61 -7.44 0.61
CA PHE A 185 29.86 -6.26 1.46
C PHE A 185 29.18 -6.40 2.83
N PRO A 186 29.71 -5.77 3.90
CA PRO A 186 29.04 -5.74 5.20
C PRO A 186 27.86 -4.77 5.17
N ILE A 187 26.94 -4.90 6.14
CA ILE A 187 25.88 -3.90 6.34
C ILE A 187 26.49 -2.51 6.52
N LYS A 188 27.48 -2.40 7.41
CA LYS A 188 28.33 -1.21 7.60
C LYS A 188 29.76 -1.65 7.84
N TYR A 189 30.69 -0.92 7.27
CA TYR A 189 32.11 -1.06 7.58
C TYR A 189 32.42 -0.53 8.99
N SER A 190 33.53 -0.92 9.53
CA SER A 190 34.02 -0.49 10.87
C SER A 190 34.11 1.04 11.03
N ASN A 191 34.26 1.77 9.94
CA ASN A 191 34.24 3.24 9.91
C ASN A 191 32.82 3.85 9.94
N GLY A 192 31.77 3.02 10.04
CA GLY A 192 30.36 3.45 10.09
C GLY A 192 29.70 3.71 8.73
N ILE A 193 30.45 3.60 7.62
CA ILE A 193 29.92 3.81 6.28
C ILE A 193 29.20 2.55 5.82
N TRP A 194 28.07 2.72 5.14
CA TRP A 194 27.29 1.63 4.57
C TRP A 194 28.10 0.87 3.49
N GLY A 195 28.03 -0.45 3.53
CA GLY A 195 28.50 -1.28 2.43
C GLY A 195 27.59 -1.19 1.21
N ASP A 196 28.11 -1.49 0.02
CA ASP A 196 27.29 -1.67 -1.19
C ASP A 196 28.00 -2.63 -2.16
N GLY A 197 27.26 -3.17 -3.12
CA GLY A 197 27.81 -4.03 -4.14
C GLY A 197 28.54 -3.27 -5.24
N LEU A 198 29.20 -4.01 -6.13
CA LEU A 198 29.83 -3.46 -7.34
C LEU A 198 28.80 -2.77 -8.25
N SER A 199 27.57 -3.27 -8.27
CA SER A 199 26.41 -2.57 -8.80
C SER A 199 25.76 -1.81 -7.65
N SER A 200 25.61 -0.49 -7.74
CA SER A 200 25.03 0.34 -6.68
C SER A 200 23.61 -0.10 -6.27
N ASP A 201 23.18 0.36 -5.09
CA ASP A 201 21.84 0.14 -4.56
C ASP A 201 21.49 -1.31 -4.20
N GLN A 202 22.46 -2.07 -3.73
CA GLN A 202 22.27 -3.45 -3.29
C GLN A 202 22.15 -3.61 -1.77
N ASN A 203 22.60 -2.63 -0.99
CA ASN A 203 22.44 -2.67 0.47
C ASN A 203 21.03 -2.33 0.88
N ILE A 204 20.21 -3.35 1.06
CA ILE A 204 18.79 -3.20 1.41
C ILE A 204 18.60 -2.57 2.80
N ALA A 205 19.52 -2.77 3.75
CA ALA A 205 19.45 -2.14 5.07
C ALA A 205 19.64 -0.62 4.95
N CYS A 206 20.55 -0.17 4.13
CA CYS A 206 20.75 1.25 3.83
C CYS A 206 19.52 1.83 3.14
N LEU A 207 19.04 1.19 2.08
CA LEU A 207 17.88 1.65 1.31
C LEU A 207 16.62 1.73 2.19
N MET A 208 16.43 0.75 3.06
CA MET A 208 15.29 0.70 3.97
C MET A 208 15.31 1.82 5.00
N ASN A 209 16.48 2.10 5.58
CA ASN A 209 16.60 3.04 6.68
C ASN A 209 16.83 4.48 6.24
N GLU A 210 17.53 4.68 5.14
CA GLU A 210 17.94 6.01 4.69
C GLU A 210 17.34 6.43 3.35
N GLY A 211 16.60 5.54 2.69
CA GLY A 211 15.95 5.80 1.41
C GLY A 211 14.75 6.76 1.47
N GLY A 212 14.42 7.27 2.66
CA GLY A 212 13.29 8.15 2.87
C GLY A 212 12.02 7.45 3.31
N SER A 213 10.91 8.16 3.27
CA SER A 213 9.59 7.62 3.62
C SER A 213 8.51 8.05 2.63
N ARG A 214 7.52 7.20 2.47
CA ARG A 214 6.33 7.45 1.66
C ARG A 214 5.09 7.31 2.53
N ASN A 215 4.33 8.40 2.63
CA ASN A 215 3.10 8.47 3.39
C ASN A 215 1.92 8.55 2.44
N ILE A 216 1.02 7.59 2.52
CA ILE A 216 -0.20 7.54 1.72
C ILE A 216 -1.39 7.75 2.64
N LYS A 217 -2.17 8.81 2.38
CA LYS A 217 -3.41 9.11 3.09
C LYS A 217 -4.58 8.83 2.16
N GLN A 218 -5.53 8.05 2.63
CA GLN A 218 -6.72 7.67 1.85
C GLN A 218 -7.97 8.01 2.64
N HIS A 219 -8.92 8.65 1.99
CA HIS A 219 -10.21 8.96 2.56
C HIS A 219 -11.31 8.43 1.65
N GLN A 220 -12.36 7.86 2.24
CA GLN A 220 -13.60 7.54 1.56
C GLN A 220 -14.78 7.91 2.44
N GLY A 221 -15.78 8.53 1.83
CA GLY A 221 -17.04 8.88 2.49
C GLY A 221 -18.24 8.44 1.65
N PHE A 222 -19.26 7.96 2.32
CA PHE A 222 -20.52 7.49 1.74
C PHE A 222 -21.67 8.14 2.52
N TYR A 223 -22.57 8.77 1.81
CA TYR A 223 -23.68 9.52 2.38
C TYR A 223 -24.94 9.20 1.60
N ASP A 224 -25.92 8.59 2.26
CA ASP A 224 -27.20 8.26 1.64
C ASP A 224 -28.35 8.87 2.43
N VAL A 225 -29.29 9.44 1.71
CA VAL A 225 -30.58 9.90 2.22
C VAL A 225 -31.67 9.20 1.44
N ILE A 226 -32.57 8.49 2.13
CA ILE A 226 -33.63 7.73 1.50
C ILE A 226 -34.96 8.13 2.14
N LEU A 227 -35.86 8.62 1.33
CA LEU A 227 -37.25 8.91 1.71
C LEU A 227 -38.15 7.83 1.12
N ASN A 228 -38.94 7.19 1.96
CA ASN A 228 -40.02 6.31 1.54
C ASN A 228 -41.37 6.93 2.01
N GLN A 229 -42.27 7.19 1.06
CA GLN A 229 -43.57 7.79 1.29
C GLN A 229 -44.64 6.88 0.71
N LYS A 230 -45.57 6.40 1.58
CA LYS A 230 -46.81 5.78 1.11
C LYS A 230 -47.76 6.86 0.65
N LEU A 231 -48.35 6.69 -0.52
CA LEU A 231 -49.25 7.63 -1.16
C LEU A 231 -50.68 7.06 -1.25
N ASP A 232 -51.05 6.25 -0.25
CA ASP A 232 -52.38 5.62 -0.16
C ASP A 232 -53.54 6.66 -0.12
N PHE A 233 -53.23 7.90 0.25
CA PHE A 233 -54.17 9.00 0.22
C PHE A 233 -54.48 9.48 -1.21
N ILE A 234 -53.66 9.16 -2.19
CA ILE A 234 -53.91 9.39 -3.63
C ILE A 234 -54.61 8.15 -4.18
N THR A 235 -54.00 7.00 -4.04
CA THR A 235 -54.56 5.69 -4.39
C THR A 235 -53.88 4.59 -3.59
N LYS A 236 -54.69 3.62 -3.13
CA LYS A 236 -54.18 2.50 -2.34
C LYS A 236 -53.11 1.71 -3.11
N GLY A 237 -52.01 1.42 -2.46
CA GLY A 237 -50.89 0.67 -3.03
C GLY A 237 -49.84 1.50 -3.80
N LEU A 238 -50.02 2.83 -3.84
CA LEU A 238 -49.02 3.73 -4.41
C LEU A 238 -47.97 4.12 -3.36
N SER A 239 -46.72 4.14 -3.77
CA SER A 239 -45.63 4.61 -2.92
C SER A 239 -44.51 5.26 -3.76
N LEU A 240 -43.82 6.23 -3.16
CA LEU A 240 -42.67 6.92 -3.69
C LEU A 240 -41.46 6.59 -2.85
N LYS A 241 -40.35 6.22 -3.50
CA LYS A 241 -39.02 6.21 -2.93
C LYS A 241 -38.18 7.28 -3.61
N ALA A 242 -37.55 8.14 -2.83
CA ALA A 242 -36.53 9.06 -3.31
C ALA A 242 -35.23 8.76 -2.59
N SER A 243 -34.15 8.62 -3.33
CA SER A 243 -32.82 8.41 -2.75
C SER A 243 -31.79 9.35 -3.35
N LEU A 244 -30.88 9.81 -2.49
CA LEU A 244 -29.72 10.59 -2.84
C LEU A 244 -28.51 9.92 -2.21
N SER A 245 -27.54 9.52 -3.04
CA SER A 245 -26.27 8.94 -2.60
C SER A 245 -25.10 9.78 -3.07
N TYR A 246 -24.22 10.14 -2.16
CA TYR A 246 -23.01 10.85 -2.45
C TYR A 246 -21.81 10.07 -1.93
N THR A 247 -20.87 9.76 -2.82
CA THR A 247 -19.63 9.09 -2.48
C THR A 247 -18.45 9.98 -2.82
N THR A 248 -17.51 10.11 -1.89
CA THR A 248 -16.25 10.81 -2.11
C THR A 248 -15.07 9.91 -1.78
N SER A 249 -14.01 10.06 -2.56
CA SER A 249 -12.73 9.39 -2.29
C SER A 249 -11.59 10.36 -2.57
N SER A 250 -10.54 10.28 -1.79
CA SER A 250 -9.30 10.98 -2.04
C SER A 250 -8.10 10.14 -1.61
N SER A 251 -7.02 10.25 -2.36
CA SER A 251 -5.73 9.68 -2.02
C SER A 251 -4.66 10.76 -2.17
N TRP A 252 -3.81 10.84 -1.18
CA TRP A 252 -2.74 11.80 -1.14
C TRP A 252 -1.45 11.11 -0.71
N THR A 253 -0.42 11.21 -1.53
CA THR A 253 0.90 10.64 -1.25
C THR A 253 1.88 11.77 -1.02
N THR A 254 2.57 11.73 0.10
CA THR A 254 3.74 12.57 0.39
C THR A 254 4.95 11.66 0.46
N GLN A 255 6.01 12.00 -0.26
CA GLN A 255 7.24 11.23 -0.29
C GLN A 255 8.39 12.13 0.14
N ILE A 256 9.15 11.69 1.13
CA ILE A 256 10.41 12.30 1.55
C ILE A 256 11.52 11.47 0.94
N MET A 257 12.33 12.08 0.10
CA MET A 257 13.52 11.47 -0.48
C MET A 257 14.75 12.22 0.04
N PRO A 258 15.63 11.56 0.79
CA PRO A 258 16.90 12.15 1.17
C PRO A 258 17.78 12.31 -0.08
N GLY A 259 18.56 13.38 -0.10
CA GLY A 259 19.45 13.66 -1.21
C GLY A 259 20.01 15.06 -1.12
N LYS A 260 20.65 15.49 -2.17
CA LYS A 260 21.23 16.80 -2.27
C LYS A 260 20.16 17.86 -2.53
N ILE A 261 19.96 18.80 -1.60
CA ILE A 261 19.21 20.02 -1.87
C ILE A 261 20.17 21.02 -2.51
N LEU A 262 19.96 21.33 -3.78
CA LEU A 262 20.67 22.43 -4.43
C LEU A 262 20.13 23.76 -3.88
N GLY A 263 20.78 24.31 -2.86
CA GLY A 263 20.59 25.68 -2.49
C GLY A 263 21.15 26.60 -3.57
N LYS A 264 20.67 27.84 -3.58
CA LYS A 264 20.99 28.79 -4.65
C LYS A 264 22.48 29.08 -4.81
N ASP A 265 23.28 28.83 -3.78
CA ASP A 265 24.71 29.17 -3.75
C ASP A 265 25.62 28.13 -3.08
N ASP A 266 25.07 27.03 -2.51
CA ASP A 266 25.86 26.00 -1.87
C ASP A 266 25.29 24.61 -2.05
N LEU A 267 26.18 23.71 -2.44
CA LEU A 267 25.98 22.28 -2.40
C LEU A 267 25.95 21.81 -0.94
N VAL A 268 24.82 21.99 -0.26
CA VAL A 268 24.64 21.34 1.02
C VAL A 268 24.44 19.85 0.72
N ALA A 269 25.49 19.08 0.88
CA ALA A 269 25.45 17.63 0.87
C ALA A 269 24.64 17.20 2.09
N GLN A 270 23.33 17.21 1.96
CA GLN A 270 22.47 16.68 3.00
C GLN A 270 22.23 15.22 2.68
N ARG A 271 22.76 14.36 3.55
CA ARG A 271 22.35 12.98 3.72
C ARG A 271 22.35 12.13 2.45
N THR A 272 23.34 12.32 1.63
CA THR A 272 23.73 11.22 0.77
C THR A 272 24.32 10.17 1.69
N HIS A 273 23.62 9.07 1.92
CA HIS A 273 24.25 7.93 2.54
C HIS A 273 25.35 7.48 1.60
N ILE A 274 26.54 7.85 2.00
CA ILE A 274 27.76 7.39 1.37
C ILE A 274 27.79 5.89 1.60
N ARG A 275 27.94 5.17 0.50
CA ARG A 275 28.13 3.73 0.49
C ARG A 275 29.45 3.42 -0.17
N ILE A 276 30.11 2.40 0.27
CA ILE A 276 31.38 1.97 -0.30
C ILE A 276 31.35 0.48 -0.58
N ASN A 277 32.09 0.09 -1.62
CA ASN A 277 32.45 -1.29 -1.88
C ASN A 277 33.96 -1.42 -1.77
N ARG A 278 34.42 -2.47 -1.08
CA ARG A 278 35.86 -2.83 -1.01
C ARG A 278 36.08 -4.21 -1.59
N VAL A 279 36.92 -4.28 -2.60
CA VAL A 279 37.34 -5.54 -3.19
C VAL A 279 38.73 -5.87 -2.67
N TYR A 280 38.80 -6.91 -1.86
CA TYR A 280 40.04 -7.35 -1.19
C TYR A 280 40.86 -8.28 -2.05
N ASP A 281 42.19 -8.10 -2.00
CA ASP A 281 43.17 -8.98 -2.66
C ASP A 281 43.53 -10.16 -1.74
N TYR A 282 42.66 -11.17 -1.72
CA TYR A 282 42.85 -12.37 -0.89
C TYR A 282 44.04 -13.24 -1.38
N ALA A 283 44.58 -13.00 -2.58
CA ALA A 283 45.74 -13.74 -3.11
C ALA A 283 47.04 -13.32 -2.44
N ASN A 284 47.11 -12.08 -1.93
CA ASN A 284 48.31 -11.50 -1.37
C ASN A 284 48.10 -11.05 0.09
N PRO A 285 47.96 -12.00 1.03
CA PRO A 285 47.77 -11.67 2.45
C PRO A 285 49.01 -10.98 3.03
N ILE A 286 48.76 -9.99 3.90
CA ILE A 286 49.83 -9.27 4.64
C ILE A 286 49.81 -9.80 6.07
N TYR A 287 50.92 -10.43 6.47
CA TYR A 287 51.11 -10.96 7.81
C TYR A 287 51.72 -9.88 8.72
N ASN A 288 51.00 -9.43 9.69
CA ASN A 288 51.46 -8.39 10.62
C ASN A 288 52.28 -8.99 11.77
N ALA A 289 53.09 -8.15 12.41
CA ALA A 289 53.98 -8.57 13.52
C ALA A 289 53.22 -9.04 14.77
N ASP A 290 51.97 -8.64 14.91
CA ASP A 290 51.03 -9.05 15.99
C ASP A 290 50.29 -10.36 15.71
N GLY A 291 50.60 -11.00 14.56
CA GLY A 291 49.95 -12.24 14.12
C GLY A 291 48.66 -12.06 13.38
N THR A 292 48.20 -10.83 13.17
CA THR A 292 46.99 -10.56 12.38
C THR A 292 47.28 -10.63 10.87
N ILE A 293 46.25 -10.97 10.11
CA ILE A 293 46.34 -10.99 8.63
C ILE A 293 45.47 -9.86 8.10
N THR A 294 46.03 -9.02 7.24
CA THR A 294 45.31 -7.96 6.53
C THR A 294 45.43 -8.15 5.03
N TYR A 295 44.62 -7.45 4.28
CA TYR A 295 44.57 -7.54 2.82
C TYR A 295 44.52 -6.13 2.24
N ASN A 296 45.24 -5.91 1.13
CA ASN A 296 45.04 -4.73 0.31
C ASN A 296 43.62 -4.77 -0.31
N TYR A 297 43.05 -3.60 -0.56
CA TYR A 297 41.76 -3.50 -1.23
C TYR A 297 41.69 -2.30 -2.17
N THR A 298 40.81 -2.37 -3.14
CA THR A 298 40.32 -1.23 -3.92
C THR A 298 38.97 -0.80 -3.38
N GLU A 299 38.77 0.51 -3.27
CA GLU A 299 37.49 1.07 -2.78
C GLU A 299 36.79 1.82 -3.91
N LYS A 300 35.49 1.53 -4.07
CA LYS A 300 34.57 2.28 -4.91
C LYS A 300 33.56 2.95 -4.03
N ARG A 301 33.27 4.23 -4.26
CA ARG A 301 32.37 5.03 -3.47
C ARG A 301 31.11 5.37 -4.25
N TYR A 302 29.96 5.36 -3.58
CA TYR A 302 28.67 5.74 -4.12
C TYR A 302 28.00 6.78 -3.20
N PRO A 303 27.42 7.88 -3.71
CA PRO A 303 27.60 8.32 -5.10
C PRO A 303 29.05 8.68 -5.38
N ASP A 304 29.45 8.57 -6.63
CA ASP A 304 30.79 8.98 -7.05
C ASP A 304 30.92 10.50 -6.98
N GLU A 305 31.90 10.99 -6.23
CA GLU A 305 32.16 12.44 -6.07
C GLU A 305 32.49 13.11 -7.42
N ASN A 306 33.00 12.33 -8.36
CA ASN A 306 33.42 12.80 -9.68
C ASN A 306 32.28 12.71 -10.72
N ALA A 307 31.12 12.12 -10.36
CA ALA A 307 29.94 12.02 -11.18
C ALA A 307 28.74 12.73 -10.51
N PRO A 308 28.75 14.07 -10.48
CA PRO A 308 27.72 14.84 -9.75
C PRO A 308 26.28 14.64 -10.27
N GLY A 309 26.12 14.01 -11.44
CA GLY A 309 24.81 13.62 -11.97
C GLY A 309 24.18 12.41 -11.27
N ASP A 310 24.97 11.59 -10.58
CA ASP A 310 24.50 10.39 -9.87
C ASP A 310 24.04 10.68 -8.45
N LEU A 311 24.11 11.93 -8.01
CA LEU A 311 23.62 12.33 -6.70
C LEU A 311 22.10 12.47 -6.75
N PRO A 312 21.33 11.66 -5.99
CA PRO A 312 19.90 11.78 -5.97
C PRO A 312 19.50 13.16 -5.47
N VAL A 313 18.56 13.79 -6.17
CA VAL A 313 17.96 15.06 -5.75
C VAL A 313 17.00 14.75 -4.63
N GLY A 314 17.34 15.17 -3.41
CA GLY A 314 16.48 15.03 -2.25
C GLY A 314 15.35 16.05 -2.25
N GLY A 315 14.27 15.75 -1.57
CA GLY A 315 13.17 16.67 -1.39
C GLY A 315 11.94 16.05 -0.76
N VAL A 316 10.98 16.90 -0.48
CA VAL A 316 9.62 16.49 -0.15
C VAL A 316 8.78 16.65 -1.41
N TYR A 317 8.29 15.54 -1.90
CA TYR A 317 7.39 15.52 -3.04
C TYR A 317 5.96 15.34 -2.52
N ASP A 318 5.14 16.37 -2.71
CA ASP A 318 3.69 16.24 -2.65
C ASP A 318 3.25 15.50 -3.92
N GLY A 319 3.21 14.17 -3.81
CA GLY A 319 2.91 13.30 -4.92
C GLY A 319 1.43 13.30 -5.30
N PHE A 320 1.02 12.22 -5.89
CA PHE A 320 -0.32 12.01 -6.44
C PHE A 320 -1.44 12.46 -5.52
N LYS A 321 -2.24 13.41 -6.02
CA LYS A 321 -3.52 13.79 -5.44
C LYS A 321 -4.60 13.23 -6.36
N ALA A 322 -5.21 12.13 -5.98
CA ALA A 322 -6.37 11.61 -6.68
C ALA A 322 -7.60 11.88 -5.84
N TYR A 323 -8.65 12.38 -6.47
CA TYR A 323 -9.96 12.44 -5.85
C TYR A 323 -11.03 11.92 -6.81
N GLY A 324 -12.09 11.40 -6.23
CA GLY A 324 -13.26 10.99 -6.96
C GLY A 324 -14.51 11.35 -6.18
N ARG A 325 -15.54 11.71 -6.91
CA ARG A 325 -16.87 11.90 -6.37
C ARG A 325 -17.91 11.28 -7.28
N LYS A 326 -18.93 10.69 -6.64
CA LYS A 326 -20.08 10.13 -7.33
C LYS A 326 -21.33 10.70 -6.69
N LEU A 327 -22.21 11.20 -7.50
CA LEU A 327 -23.54 11.61 -7.07
C LEU A 327 -24.55 10.73 -7.81
N TYR A 328 -25.45 10.13 -7.06
CA TYR A 328 -26.56 9.34 -7.59
C TYR A 328 -27.85 9.81 -6.94
N TYR A 329 -28.87 10.05 -7.73
CA TYR A 329 -30.22 10.24 -7.23
C TYR A 329 -31.22 9.43 -8.03
N GLU A 330 -32.25 8.98 -7.32
CA GLU A 330 -33.28 8.10 -7.83
C GLU A 330 -34.65 8.54 -7.31
N LEU A 331 -35.59 8.52 -8.20
CA LEU A 331 -37.03 8.58 -7.87
C LEU A 331 -37.67 7.31 -8.40
N ALA A 332 -38.29 6.54 -7.52
CA ALA A 332 -39.04 5.33 -7.88
C ALA A 332 -40.50 5.43 -7.40
N LEU A 333 -41.39 5.35 -8.36
CA LEU A 333 -42.84 5.30 -8.10
C LEU A 333 -43.30 3.86 -8.24
N ASN A 334 -43.83 3.29 -7.17
CA ASN A 334 -44.33 1.92 -7.12
C ASN A 334 -45.83 1.92 -6.91
N TYR A 335 -46.51 1.14 -7.70
CA TYR A 335 -47.92 0.85 -7.51
C TYR A 335 -48.13 -0.65 -7.45
N SER A 336 -48.87 -1.15 -6.47
CA SER A 336 -49.27 -2.55 -6.39
C SER A 336 -50.63 -2.67 -5.72
N ARG A 337 -51.58 -3.25 -6.44
CA ARG A 337 -52.96 -3.40 -5.93
C ARG A 337 -53.63 -4.62 -6.54
N GLN A 338 -54.39 -5.30 -5.69
CA GLN A 338 -55.29 -6.38 -6.06
C GLN A 338 -56.74 -5.86 -6.23
N PHE A 339 -57.34 -6.22 -7.33
CA PHE A 339 -58.72 -5.91 -7.69
C PHE A 339 -59.49 -7.24 -7.92
N GLY A 340 -60.05 -7.80 -6.88
CA GLY A 340 -60.64 -9.14 -6.92
C GLY A 340 -59.60 -10.18 -7.29
N ASP A 341 -59.78 -10.86 -8.42
CA ASP A 341 -58.83 -11.85 -8.95
C ASP A 341 -57.70 -11.28 -9.81
N HIS A 342 -57.61 -9.96 -9.92
CA HIS A 342 -56.62 -9.26 -10.74
C HIS A 342 -55.57 -8.58 -9.87
N ASP A 343 -54.29 -8.97 -10.03
CA ASP A 343 -53.16 -8.31 -9.40
C ASP A 343 -52.47 -7.44 -10.42
N VAL A 344 -52.31 -6.17 -10.12
CA VAL A 344 -51.63 -5.19 -10.99
C VAL A 344 -50.48 -4.57 -10.23
N SER A 345 -49.30 -4.57 -10.82
CA SER A 345 -48.22 -3.74 -10.30
C SER A 345 -47.52 -2.94 -11.41
N ALA A 346 -47.04 -1.78 -11.05
CA ALA A 346 -46.30 -0.90 -11.90
C ALA A 346 -45.11 -0.29 -11.15
N LEU A 347 -43.97 -0.19 -11.80
CA LEU A 347 -42.79 0.47 -11.32
C LEU A 347 -42.35 1.47 -12.37
N PHE A 348 -42.08 2.68 -11.94
CA PHE A 348 -41.37 3.68 -12.73
C PHE A 348 -40.19 4.17 -11.95
N VAL A 349 -39.00 4.15 -12.58
CA VAL A 349 -37.74 4.62 -11.97
C VAL A 349 -37.13 5.65 -12.89
N PHE A 350 -36.75 6.78 -12.33
CA PHE A 350 -35.85 7.73 -12.88
C PHE A 350 -34.62 7.79 -12.01
N ASN A 351 -33.43 7.60 -12.58
CA ASN A 351 -32.18 7.84 -11.89
C ASN A 351 -31.20 8.61 -12.74
N ARG A 352 -30.30 9.30 -12.06
CA ARG A 352 -29.16 9.95 -12.68
C ARG A 352 -27.92 9.78 -11.83
N LYS A 353 -26.82 9.44 -12.47
CA LYS A 353 -25.50 9.34 -11.83
C LYS A 353 -24.51 10.28 -12.48
N MET A 354 -23.68 10.87 -11.64
CA MET A 354 -22.52 11.65 -12.03
C MET A 354 -21.29 10.96 -11.43
N ASN A 355 -20.27 10.75 -12.23
CA ASN A 355 -18.99 10.24 -11.78
C ASN A 355 -17.89 11.20 -12.23
N GLU A 356 -17.13 11.70 -11.28
CA GLU A 356 -16.00 12.56 -11.52
C GLU A 356 -14.78 12.00 -10.79
N SER A 357 -13.67 11.87 -11.49
CA SER A 357 -12.39 11.48 -10.91
C SER A 357 -11.28 12.27 -11.57
N THR A 358 -10.34 12.76 -10.76
CA THR A 358 -9.10 13.31 -11.28
C THR A 358 -7.99 12.35 -10.97
N ASN A 359 -7.31 11.91 -11.98
CA ASN A 359 -6.02 11.28 -11.86
C ASN A 359 -4.99 12.26 -12.41
N THR A 360 -4.32 12.97 -11.53
CA THR A 360 -3.32 13.97 -11.90
C THR A 360 -2.01 13.35 -12.42
N ALA A 361 -1.95 12.03 -12.48
CA ALA A 361 -0.70 11.34 -12.76
C ALA A 361 -0.17 11.55 -14.19
N ASN A 362 -1.00 11.85 -15.18
CA ASN A 362 -0.52 11.70 -16.55
C ASN A 362 -0.85 12.78 -17.58
N SER A 363 -1.57 13.88 -17.30
CA SER A 363 -1.85 14.74 -18.44
C SER A 363 -2.23 16.20 -18.20
N GLY A 364 -2.40 16.68 -16.99
CA GLY A 364 -2.92 18.04 -16.80
C GLY A 364 -4.30 18.28 -17.44
N VAL A 365 -4.94 17.23 -17.95
CA VAL A 365 -6.27 17.30 -18.56
C VAL A 365 -7.30 17.14 -17.46
N MET A 366 -8.15 18.13 -17.30
CA MET A 366 -9.33 18.01 -16.42
C MET A 366 -10.24 16.93 -16.99
N ASN A 367 -10.49 15.89 -16.19
CA ASN A 367 -11.53 14.93 -16.52
C ASN A 367 -12.89 15.58 -16.30
N PHE A 368 -13.68 15.70 -17.35
CA PHE A 368 -15.06 16.13 -17.22
C PHE A 368 -15.88 15.07 -16.49
N PRO A 369 -16.87 15.48 -15.65
CA PRO A 369 -17.77 14.53 -15.04
C PRO A 369 -18.52 13.69 -16.06
N ALA A 370 -18.55 12.37 -15.84
CA ALA A 370 -19.36 11.47 -16.65
C ALA A 370 -20.78 11.42 -16.09
N TYR A 371 -21.79 11.56 -16.98
CA TYR A 371 -23.19 11.52 -16.61
C TYR A 371 -23.88 10.34 -17.28
N GLU A 372 -24.80 9.73 -16.55
CA GLU A 372 -25.71 8.71 -17.08
C GLU A 372 -27.09 8.90 -16.45
N GLU A 373 -28.12 8.76 -17.26
CA GLU A 373 -29.50 8.95 -16.87
C GLU A 373 -30.33 7.76 -17.39
N ASP A 374 -31.12 7.17 -16.50
CA ASP A 374 -31.96 6.03 -16.83
C ASP A 374 -33.41 6.30 -16.50
N TRP A 375 -34.29 5.91 -17.40
CA TRP A 375 -35.73 5.87 -17.25
C TRP A 375 -36.17 4.42 -17.43
N VAL A 376 -36.77 3.83 -16.41
CA VAL A 376 -37.19 2.43 -16.43
C VAL A 376 -38.65 2.33 -16.10
N GLY A 377 -39.39 1.59 -16.88
CA GLY A 377 -40.79 1.27 -16.65
C GLY A 377 -41.02 -0.24 -16.64
N ARG A 378 -41.83 -0.70 -15.71
CA ARG A 378 -42.25 -2.09 -15.60
C ARG A 378 -43.75 -2.12 -15.23
N VAL A 379 -44.51 -2.95 -15.92
CA VAL A 379 -45.91 -3.23 -15.57
C VAL A 379 -46.10 -4.74 -15.54
N THR A 380 -46.72 -5.24 -14.48
CA THR A 380 -47.08 -6.65 -14.36
C THR A 380 -48.58 -6.81 -14.09
N TYR A 381 -49.11 -7.82 -14.67
CA TYR A 381 -50.51 -8.21 -14.48
C TYR A 381 -50.58 -9.72 -14.21
N ASN A 382 -51.40 -10.08 -13.23
CA ASN A 382 -51.67 -11.46 -12.88
C ASN A 382 -53.18 -11.63 -12.67
N PHE A 383 -53.73 -12.64 -13.36
CA PHE A 383 -55.16 -13.03 -13.19
C PHE A 383 -55.24 -14.45 -12.63
N LYS A 384 -55.72 -14.58 -11.40
CA LYS A 384 -55.94 -15.85 -10.68
C LYS A 384 -54.72 -16.74 -10.63
N GLU A 385 -53.51 -16.18 -10.65
CA GLU A 385 -52.23 -16.93 -10.71
C GLU A 385 -52.10 -17.87 -11.93
N ARG A 386 -53.02 -17.71 -12.92
CA ARG A 386 -53.04 -18.53 -14.13
C ARG A 386 -52.54 -17.82 -15.38
N TYR A 387 -52.80 -16.53 -15.45
CA TYR A 387 -52.36 -15.71 -16.58
C TYR A 387 -51.51 -14.58 -16.07
N LEU A 388 -50.27 -14.56 -16.50
CA LEU A 388 -49.25 -13.60 -16.12
C LEU A 388 -48.78 -12.86 -17.38
N ALA A 389 -48.70 -11.55 -17.29
CA ALA A 389 -48.17 -10.69 -18.32
C ALA A 389 -47.22 -9.69 -17.69
N GLU A 390 -46.09 -9.46 -18.34
CA GLU A 390 -45.09 -8.48 -17.91
C GLU A 390 -44.58 -7.69 -19.11
N PHE A 391 -44.47 -6.39 -18.91
CA PHE A 391 -43.85 -5.48 -19.87
C PHE A 391 -42.76 -4.67 -19.15
N ASN A 392 -41.55 -4.63 -19.75
CA ASN A 392 -40.42 -3.85 -19.27
C ASN A 392 -39.91 -2.96 -20.41
N GLY A 393 -39.59 -1.73 -20.08
CA GLY A 393 -38.96 -0.78 -20.98
C GLY A 393 -37.92 0.04 -20.23
N ALA A 394 -36.81 0.34 -20.91
CA ALA A 394 -35.78 1.22 -20.36
C ALA A 394 -35.24 2.15 -21.47
N TYR A 395 -34.90 3.35 -21.06
CA TYR A 395 -34.15 4.32 -21.85
C TYR A 395 -32.96 4.78 -21.05
N THR A 396 -31.76 4.70 -21.61
CA THR A 396 -30.50 5.14 -21.00
C THR A 396 -29.87 6.21 -21.87
N GLY A 397 -29.56 7.35 -21.28
CA GLY A 397 -28.77 8.43 -21.86
C GLY A 397 -27.42 8.56 -21.19
N SER A 398 -26.38 8.81 -21.96
CA SER A 398 -25.01 9.06 -21.48
C SER A 398 -24.34 10.11 -22.34
N GLU A 399 -23.47 10.93 -21.74
CA GLU A 399 -22.67 11.90 -22.50
C GLU A 399 -21.77 11.25 -23.58
N LYS A 400 -21.59 9.94 -23.52
CA LYS A 400 -20.81 9.19 -24.53
C LYS A 400 -21.57 8.90 -25.83
N PHE A 401 -22.87 9.13 -25.80
CA PHE A 401 -23.79 8.85 -26.92
C PHE A 401 -24.47 10.13 -27.40
N ALA A 402 -23.78 11.25 -27.38
CA ALA A 402 -24.29 12.52 -27.90
C ALA A 402 -24.14 12.61 -29.42
#